data_ff9b4dfcb032aebe8e571332ecd7bc85
#
_entry.id   ff9b4dfcb032aebe8e571332ecd7bc85
#
_cell.length_a   1.000
_cell.length_b   1.000
_cell.length_c   1.000
_cell.angle_alpha   90.00
_cell.angle_beta   90.00
_cell.angle_gamma   90.00
#
_symmetry.space_group_name_H-M   'P 1'
#
loop_
_entity.id
_entity.type
_entity.pdbx_description
1 polymer ?
#
loop_
_entity_poly.entity_id
_entity_poly.type
_entity_poly.pdbx_seq_one_letter_code
_entity_poly.pdbx_strand_id
1 'polypeptide(L)'
;MKRFFFILLGCINICLAHAQTFNGQYISEWQWDMNRNTNLVNQLRLELSIPIGKGKDSFEAATLHVAKINDGIIDDWQGFSNIDADNNFAMLAVLGYMHEWNSGHLFVGVRNVNEDFFTSDVTALFQNSSEGIFPTFASSYPIANYPYSGLTLYFDVTKGGWTFRNSLYNGVGYNGWKAHDNPFLVRPKKDGIFNMSQLEYEHKGGKYFAGAAVHTRQYPINEDGEMVPADESKGKTTCAWWVYGEQSVWKSGDKNISCMVQYSENTSHQNACYRYAELGGAYQDEKNECGLSGQYARFQQGSEYSLEVTWKRQLTESISLQPSFQYIKNDNGDFTTLSARLYVSF
;
A
#
# COMPACT_ATOMS: atom_id res chain seq x y z
N MET A 1 26.72 -19.75 -12.49
CA MET A 1 25.53 -20.17 -11.71
C MET A 1 25.86 -21.06 -10.50
N LYS A 2 26.59 -22.16 -10.64
CA LYS A 2 26.91 -23.05 -9.49
C LYS A 2 27.70 -22.37 -8.35
N ARG A 3 28.61 -21.44 -8.61
CA ARG A 3 29.40 -20.75 -7.58
C ARG A 3 28.58 -19.71 -6.77
N PHE A 4 27.57 -19.09 -7.35
CA PHE A 4 26.66 -18.17 -6.66
C PHE A 4 25.74 -18.92 -5.68
N PHE A 5 25.30 -20.12 -6.03
CA PHE A 5 24.45 -20.96 -5.19
C PHE A 5 25.19 -21.42 -3.90
N PHE A 6 26.48 -21.75 -4.03
CA PHE A 6 27.30 -22.15 -2.88
C PHE A 6 27.64 -20.99 -1.95
N ILE A 7 27.79 -19.77 -2.47
CA ILE A 7 28.01 -18.57 -1.63
C ILE A 7 26.74 -18.23 -0.87
N LEU A 8 25.57 -18.32 -1.49
CA LEU A 8 24.28 -18.10 -0.85
C LEU A 8 24.02 -19.16 0.26
N LEU A 9 24.30 -20.44 0.01
CA LEU A 9 24.19 -21.50 1.01
C LEU A 9 25.24 -21.35 2.15
N GLY A 10 26.41 -20.85 1.84
CA GLY A 10 27.47 -20.57 2.84
C GLY A 10 27.09 -19.40 3.75
N CYS A 11 26.50 -18.34 3.21
CA CYS A 11 26.00 -17.21 3.99
C CYS A 11 24.83 -17.61 4.89
N ILE A 12 23.92 -18.48 4.43
CA ILE A 12 22.79 -19.00 5.22
C ILE A 12 23.29 -19.77 6.46
N ASN A 13 24.38 -20.54 6.36
CA ASN A 13 24.91 -21.29 7.51
C ASN A 13 25.64 -20.42 8.57
N ILE A 14 26.08 -19.21 8.20
CA ILE A 14 26.74 -18.30 9.17
C ILE A 14 25.67 -17.46 9.92
N CYS A 15 24.48 -17.28 9.36
CA CYS A 15 23.38 -16.54 9.97
C CYS A 15 22.53 -17.35 10.97
N LEU A 16 22.70 -18.68 11.06
CA LEU A 16 21.87 -19.56 11.92
C LEU A 16 22.08 -19.41 13.44
N ALA A 17 22.89 -18.46 13.87
CA ALA A 17 23.15 -18.23 15.31
C ALA A 17 22.34 -17.07 15.93
N HIS A 18 21.52 -16.34 15.17
CA HIS A 18 20.69 -15.23 15.67
C HIS A 18 19.21 -15.56 15.46
N ALA A 19 18.34 -15.05 16.32
CA ALA A 19 16.89 -15.26 16.23
C ALA A 19 16.37 -14.66 14.91
N GLN A 20 16.10 -15.50 13.94
CA GLN A 20 15.44 -15.13 12.69
C GLN A 20 13.94 -15.06 12.94
N THR A 21 13.28 -14.06 12.37
CA THR A 21 11.82 -13.97 12.37
C THR A 21 11.31 -14.33 10.99
N PHE A 22 10.44 -15.33 10.93
CA PHE A 22 9.71 -15.69 9.73
C PHE A 22 8.23 -15.54 10.01
N ASN A 23 7.53 -14.77 9.19
CA ASN A 23 6.10 -14.56 9.27
C ASN A 23 5.46 -14.87 7.91
N GLY A 24 4.22 -15.30 7.95
CA GLY A 24 3.42 -15.46 6.75
C GLY A 24 1.99 -14.97 6.97
N GLN A 25 1.41 -14.38 5.95
CA GLN A 25 0.00 -14.02 5.92
C GLN A 25 -0.63 -14.51 4.62
N TYR A 26 -1.70 -15.27 4.76
CA TYR A 26 -2.55 -15.66 3.65
C TYR A 26 -3.90 -14.97 3.77
N ILE A 27 -4.35 -14.36 2.67
CA ILE A 27 -5.66 -13.72 2.55
C ILE A 27 -6.40 -14.39 1.41
N SER A 28 -7.65 -14.81 1.65
CA SER A 28 -8.58 -15.28 0.62
C SER A 28 -9.80 -14.39 0.66
N GLU A 29 -10.11 -13.73 -0.43
CA GLU A 29 -11.25 -12.83 -0.57
C GLU A 29 -12.21 -13.33 -1.64
N TRP A 30 -13.43 -13.64 -1.21
CA TRP A 30 -14.54 -13.82 -2.12
C TRP A 30 -15.21 -12.48 -2.40
N GLN A 31 -15.50 -12.20 -3.68
CA GLN A 31 -16.09 -10.97 -4.18
C GLN A 31 -17.36 -11.28 -4.97
N TRP A 32 -18.38 -10.42 -4.85
CA TRP A 32 -19.64 -10.52 -5.58
C TRP A 32 -20.19 -9.12 -5.88
N ASP A 33 -20.60 -8.87 -7.13
CA ASP A 33 -21.24 -7.62 -7.59
C ASP A 33 -22.73 -7.52 -7.23
N MET A 34 -23.21 -8.43 -6.36
CA MET A 34 -24.61 -8.58 -5.96
C MET A 34 -25.56 -8.86 -7.14
N ASN A 35 -25.04 -9.24 -8.31
CA ASN A 35 -25.80 -9.57 -9.51
C ASN A 35 -25.32 -10.93 -10.07
N ARG A 36 -24.32 -10.96 -10.93
CA ARG A 36 -23.90 -12.18 -11.65
C ARG A 36 -22.42 -12.49 -11.55
N ASN A 37 -21.59 -11.45 -11.30
CA ASN A 37 -20.16 -11.62 -11.34
C ASN A 37 -19.60 -11.92 -9.94
N THR A 38 -18.75 -12.91 -9.88
CA THR A 38 -18.02 -13.27 -8.67
C THR A 38 -16.55 -13.41 -8.99
N ASN A 39 -15.70 -13.19 -8.00
CA ASN A 39 -14.29 -13.45 -8.09
C ASN A 39 -13.79 -14.08 -6.79
N LEU A 40 -12.66 -14.74 -6.83
CA LEU A 40 -11.92 -15.20 -5.67
C LEU A 40 -10.48 -14.76 -5.83
N VAL A 41 -10.04 -13.87 -4.97
CA VAL A 41 -8.66 -13.36 -4.93
C VAL A 41 -7.94 -13.99 -3.76
N ASN A 42 -6.75 -14.51 -4.00
CA ASN A 42 -5.89 -15.09 -2.98
C ASN A 42 -4.56 -14.35 -2.97
N GLN A 43 -4.09 -13.97 -1.79
CA GLN A 43 -2.80 -13.35 -1.58
C GLN A 43 -2.02 -14.12 -0.53
N LEU A 44 -0.75 -14.40 -0.80
CA LEU A 44 0.20 -14.91 0.18
C LEU A 44 1.39 -13.96 0.27
N ARG A 45 1.69 -13.48 1.47
CA ARG A 45 2.90 -12.73 1.78
C ARG A 45 3.76 -13.54 2.74
N LEU A 46 5.03 -13.71 2.39
CA LEU A 46 6.04 -14.38 3.24
C LEU A 46 7.13 -13.37 3.55
N GLU A 47 7.50 -13.26 4.81
CA GLU A 47 8.46 -12.28 5.32
C GLU A 47 9.57 -12.98 6.10
N LEU A 48 10.79 -12.49 5.95
CA LEU A 48 11.97 -12.93 6.65
C LEU A 48 12.77 -11.73 7.13
N SER A 49 13.03 -11.65 8.42
CA SER A 49 13.98 -10.70 9.00
C SER A 49 15.15 -11.45 9.64
N ILE A 50 16.36 -11.07 9.25
CA ILE A 50 17.61 -11.67 9.74
C ILE A 50 18.43 -10.58 10.43
N PRO A 51 18.50 -10.56 11.78
CA PRO A 51 19.35 -9.62 12.50
C PRO A 51 20.82 -9.81 12.17
N ILE A 52 21.54 -8.70 12.02
CA ILE A 52 22.97 -8.68 11.74
C ILE A 52 23.71 -8.10 12.94
N GLY A 53 24.72 -8.78 13.43
CA GLY A 53 25.55 -8.29 14.53
C GLY A 53 24.81 -8.19 15.86
N LYS A 54 24.74 -7.00 16.46
CA LYS A 54 24.15 -6.75 17.79
C LYS A 54 22.68 -6.29 17.77
N GLY A 55 21.95 -6.49 16.67
CA GLY A 55 20.51 -6.25 16.58
C GLY A 55 20.09 -4.81 16.27
N LYS A 56 21.00 -3.98 15.73
CA LYS A 56 20.66 -2.68 15.14
C LYS A 56 20.56 -2.73 13.62
N ASP A 57 20.99 -3.81 13.07
CA ASP A 57 21.05 -4.05 11.64
C ASP A 57 20.26 -5.31 11.33
N SER A 58 19.53 -5.31 10.24
CA SER A 58 18.85 -6.50 9.75
C SER A 58 18.88 -6.56 8.22
N PHE A 59 18.74 -7.76 7.71
CA PHE A 59 18.43 -8.03 6.32
C PHE A 59 16.95 -8.42 6.25
N GLU A 60 16.18 -7.65 5.49
CA GLU A 60 14.75 -7.83 5.31
C GLU A 60 14.45 -8.41 3.93
N ALA A 61 13.56 -9.39 3.88
CA ALA A 61 13.08 -9.97 2.62
C ALA A 61 11.59 -10.30 2.74
N ALA A 62 10.82 -9.98 1.70
CA ALA A 62 9.43 -10.40 1.59
C ALA A 62 9.06 -10.72 0.14
N THR A 63 8.24 -11.76 -0.03
CA THR A 63 7.64 -12.11 -1.31
C THR A 63 6.13 -11.95 -1.24
N LEU A 64 5.53 -11.61 -2.37
CA LEU A 64 4.10 -11.48 -2.55
C LEU A 64 3.65 -12.39 -3.70
N HIS A 65 2.54 -13.08 -3.49
CA HIS A 65 1.93 -13.97 -4.47
C HIS A 65 0.45 -13.63 -4.57
N VAL A 66 -0.05 -13.43 -5.78
CA VAL A 66 -1.47 -13.15 -6.03
C VAL A 66 -2.01 -14.15 -7.06
N ALA A 67 -3.19 -14.67 -6.78
CA ALA A 67 -3.94 -15.52 -7.69
C ALA A 67 -5.43 -15.18 -7.62
N LYS A 68 -6.03 -14.87 -8.77
CA LYS A 68 -7.47 -14.62 -8.91
C LYS A 68 -8.07 -15.49 -10.01
N ILE A 69 -9.36 -15.76 -9.92
CA ILE A 69 -10.08 -16.62 -10.87
C ILE A 69 -10.57 -15.81 -12.07
N ASN A 70 -11.11 -14.62 -11.81
CA ASN A 70 -11.67 -13.72 -12.83
C ASN A 70 -10.97 -12.36 -12.76
N ASP A 71 -11.08 -11.57 -13.83
CA ASP A 71 -10.77 -10.14 -13.81
C ASP A 71 -11.81 -9.37 -13.00
N GLY A 72 -11.67 -8.05 -12.88
CA GLY A 72 -12.55 -7.20 -12.09
C GLY A 72 -14.04 -7.44 -12.32
N ILE A 73 -14.83 -7.43 -11.26
CA ILE A 73 -16.27 -7.72 -11.30
C ILE A 73 -17.14 -6.49 -11.50
N ILE A 74 -16.58 -5.28 -11.34
CA ILE A 74 -17.22 -3.98 -11.54
C ILE A 74 -16.27 -3.02 -12.26
N ASP A 75 -16.77 -1.94 -12.78
CA ASP A 75 -16.00 -0.91 -13.49
C ASP A 75 -15.79 0.33 -12.60
N ASP A 76 -15.07 0.13 -11.51
CA ASP A 76 -14.65 1.16 -10.58
C ASP A 76 -13.26 1.71 -10.91
N TRP A 77 -12.97 2.94 -10.47
CA TRP A 77 -11.72 3.64 -10.79
C TRP A 77 -10.74 3.68 -9.62
N GLN A 78 -11.23 3.51 -8.40
CA GLN A 78 -10.41 3.50 -7.18
C GLN A 78 -9.89 2.11 -6.80
N GLY A 79 -10.58 1.06 -7.25
CA GLY A 79 -10.32 -0.33 -6.84
C GLY A 79 -10.99 -0.66 -5.50
N PHE A 80 -12.13 -1.35 -5.55
CA PHE A 80 -12.90 -1.72 -4.33
C PHE A 80 -12.18 -2.76 -3.46
N SER A 81 -11.10 -3.37 -3.94
CA SER A 81 -10.30 -4.35 -3.21
C SER A 81 -8.80 -4.03 -3.32
N ASN A 82 -8.17 -3.70 -2.19
CA ASN A 82 -6.74 -3.37 -2.11
C ASN A 82 -5.80 -4.58 -2.21
N ILE A 83 -6.32 -5.81 -2.36
CA ILE A 83 -5.52 -7.01 -2.65
C ILE A 83 -5.74 -7.54 -4.06
N ASP A 84 -6.70 -7.00 -4.83
CA ASP A 84 -6.93 -7.40 -6.21
C ASP A 84 -5.81 -6.87 -7.10
N ALA A 85 -5.09 -7.79 -7.70
CA ALA A 85 -4.01 -7.52 -8.64
C ALA A 85 -3.91 -8.68 -9.64
N ASP A 86 -3.15 -8.47 -10.72
CA ASP A 86 -2.95 -9.51 -11.72
C ASP A 86 -2.24 -10.73 -11.14
N ASN A 87 -2.60 -11.90 -11.69
CA ASN A 87 -1.99 -13.17 -11.33
C ASN A 87 -0.47 -13.11 -11.47
N ASN A 88 0.23 -13.17 -10.35
CA ASN A 88 1.68 -13.17 -10.33
C ASN A 88 2.20 -13.95 -9.11
N PHE A 89 3.17 -14.82 -9.34
CA PHE A 89 3.81 -15.62 -8.30
C PHE A 89 5.23 -15.13 -8.04
N ALA A 90 5.61 -15.11 -6.74
CA ALA A 90 6.95 -14.75 -6.30
C ALA A 90 7.38 -13.32 -6.70
N MET A 91 6.48 -12.35 -6.64
CA MET A 91 6.85 -10.94 -6.70
C MET A 91 7.75 -10.59 -5.51
N LEU A 92 8.78 -9.81 -5.75
CA LEU A 92 9.64 -9.30 -4.69
C LEU A 92 9.00 -8.07 -4.07
N ALA A 93 8.50 -8.20 -2.83
CA ALA A 93 7.91 -7.08 -2.10
C ALA A 93 8.96 -6.27 -1.34
N VAL A 94 9.85 -6.96 -0.62
CA VAL A 94 10.95 -6.34 0.14
C VAL A 94 12.23 -7.14 -0.09
N LEU A 95 13.36 -6.47 -0.27
CA LEU A 95 14.70 -7.05 -0.20
C LEU A 95 15.71 -5.96 0.08
N GLY A 96 16.28 -5.92 1.30
CA GLY A 96 17.22 -4.85 1.62
C GLY A 96 17.87 -4.96 2.99
N TYR A 97 18.63 -3.94 3.27
CA TYR A 97 19.30 -3.73 4.53
C TYR A 97 18.60 -2.65 5.32
N MET A 98 18.34 -2.92 6.59
CA MET A 98 17.77 -1.98 7.57
C MET A 98 18.82 -1.69 8.65
N HIS A 99 18.99 -0.42 8.97
CA HIS A 99 19.75 0.05 10.12
C HIS A 99 18.84 0.83 11.06
N GLU A 100 18.79 0.43 12.33
CA GLU A 100 17.99 1.10 13.36
C GLU A 100 18.89 1.89 14.31
N TRP A 101 18.44 3.09 14.67
CA TRP A 101 18.99 3.87 15.79
C TRP A 101 17.87 4.22 16.77
N ASN A 102 18.21 4.83 17.89
CA ASN A 102 17.24 5.05 18.99
C ASN A 102 16.00 5.89 18.61
N SER A 103 16.06 6.65 17.53
CA SER A 103 15.02 7.60 17.13
C SER A 103 14.58 7.45 15.67
N GLY A 104 14.86 6.35 15.02
CA GLY A 104 14.47 6.13 13.64
C GLY A 104 15.22 5.00 12.97
N HIS A 105 15.07 4.88 11.66
CA HIS A 105 15.75 3.85 10.86
C HIS A 105 16.05 4.31 9.43
N LEU A 106 16.96 3.58 8.80
CA LEU A 106 17.35 3.71 7.41
C LEU A 106 17.13 2.37 6.72
N PHE A 107 16.51 2.39 5.55
CA PHE A 107 16.41 1.21 4.69
C PHE A 107 17.01 1.50 3.32
N VAL A 108 17.77 0.54 2.80
CA VAL A 108 18.32 0.57 1.44
C VAL A 108 18.04 -0.76 0.76
N GLY A 109 17.29 -0.72 -0.34
CA GLY A 109 16.91 -1.94 -1.04
C GLY A 109 15.67 -1.76 -1.89
N VAL A 110 14.97 -2.85 -2.12
CA VAL A 110 13.70 -2.91 -2.85
C VAL A 110 12.56 -2.96 -1.84
N ARG A 111 11.56 -2.08 -1.98
CA ARG A 111 10.27 -2.13 -1.27
C ARG A 111 9.23 -1.24 -1.96
N ASN A 112 8.00 -1.27 -1.52
CA ASN A 112 6.96 -0.37 -1.99
C ASN A 112 6.68 0.76 -0.99
N VAL A 113 5.96 1.79 -1.44
CA VAL A 113 5.65 2.98 -0.63
C VAL A 113 4.70 2.67 0.53
N ASN A 114 3.87 1.64 0.42
CA ASN A 114 2.90 1.25 1.44
C ASN A 114 3.55 0.66 2.70
N GLU A 115 4.83 0.26 2.62
CA GLU A 115 5.58 -0.19 3.80
C GLU A 115 5.83 0.93 4.82
N ASP A 116 5.88 2.19 4.36
CA ASP A 116 6.37 3.31 5.17
C ASP A 116 5.40 4.47 5.30
N PHE A 117 4.54 4.68 4.29
CA PHE A 117 3.67 5.84 4.19
C PHE A 117 2.19 5.46 4.28
N PHE A 118 1.34 6.41 4.66
CA PHE A 118 -0.11 6.27 4.75
C PHE A 118 -0.57 5.21 5.77
N THR A 119 0.26 4.87 6.73
CA THR A 119 -0.04 3.84 7.74
C THR A 119 -0.95 4.41 8.83
N SER A 120 -2.12 3.81 9.00
CA SER A 120 -3.10 4.14 10.03
C SER A 120 -3.89 2.88 10.40
N ASP A 121 -4.18 2.72 11.69
CA ASP A 121 -4.99 1.58 12.15
C ASP A 121 -6.46 1.71 11.69
N VAL A 122 -6.95 2.94 11.48
CA VAL A 122 -8.31 3.19 11.00
C VAL A 122 -8.44 2.83 9.52
N THR A 123 -7.53 3.36 8.67
CA THR A 123 -7.60 3.09 7.22
C THR A 123 -7.24 1.66 6.86
N ALA A 124 -6.35 1.01 7.63
CA ALA A 124 -5.99 -0.40 7.43
C ALA A 124 -7.17 -1.39 7.61
N LEU A 125 -8.26 -0.95 8.23
CA LEU A 125 -9.46 -1.74 8.36
C LEU A 125 -10.23 -1.87 7.05
N PHE A 126 -10.21 -0.86 6.19
CA PHE A 126 -11.01 -0.82 4.97
C PHE A 126 -10.39 -1.62 3.82
N GLN A 127 -11.23 -2.04 2.87
CA GLN A 127 -10.82 -2.90 1.75
C GLN A 127 -10.61 -2.12 0.46
N ASN A 128 -11.18 -0.91 0.34
CA ASN A 128 -10.98 -0.07 -0.84
C ASN A 128 -9.49 0.33 -0.98
N SER A 129 -8.96 0.30 -2.19
CA SER A 129 -7.54 0.57 -2.46
C SER A 129 -7.10 1.98 -2.08
N SER A 130 -8.02 2.95 -2.12
CA SER A 130 -7.74 4.34 -1.77
C SER A 130 -7.44 4.57 -0.28
N GLU A 131 -7.78 3.62 0.57
CA GLU A 131 -7.46 3.62 2.01
C GLU A 131 -5.97 3.33 2.28
N GLY A 132 -5.33 2.55 1.40
CA GLY A 132 -3.91 2.20 1.56
C GLY A 132 -2.95 3.21 0.91
N ILE A 133 -3.35 3.85 -0.18
CA ILE A 133 -2.63 4.91 -0.87
C ILE A 133 -3.61 5.73 -1.69
N PHE A 134 -3.51 7.05 -1.60
CA PHE A 134 -4.43 7.94 -2.30
C PHE A 134 -4.39 7.76 -3.82
N PRO A 135 -5.54 7.77 -4.51
CA PRO A 135 -5.60 7.60 -5.96
C PRO A 135 -4.91 8.74 -6.71
N THR A 136 -4.71 9.92 -6.09
CA THR A 136 -3.89 11.02 -6.62
C THR A 136 -2.42 10.63 -6.84
N PHE A 137 -1.96 9.52 -6.23
CA PHE A 137 -0.66 8.90 -6.44
C PHE A 137 -0.79 7.58 -7.20
N ALA A 138 -1.56 6.63 -6.67
CA ALA A 138 -1.65 5.27 -7.19
C ALA A 138 -2.15 5.22 -8.64
N SER A 139 -3.16 6.02 -8.98
CA SER A 139 -3.70 6.10 -10.34
C SER A 139 -2.97 7.11 -11.22
N SER A 140 -2.11 7.96 -10.66
CA SER A 140 -1.48 9.07 -11.38
C SER A 140 -0.02 8.84 -11.74
N TYR A 141 0.63 7.84 -11.12
CA TYR A 141 2.03 7.50 -11.35
C TYR A 141 2.25 5.99 -11.31
N PRO A 142 3.11 5.44 -12.18
CA PRO A 142 3.45 4.01 -12.17
C PRO A 142 4.48 3.69 -11.08
N ILE A 143 4.31 4.22 -9.88
CA ILE A 143 5.26 4.12 -8.78
C ILE A 143 5.30 2.72 -8.15
N ALA A 144 6.25 2.53 -7.24
CA ALA A 144 6.39 1.31 -6.44
C ALA A 144 5.30 1.27 -5.34
N ASN A 145 4.04 1.06 -5.71
CA ASN A 145 2.93 0.76 -4.81
C ASN A 145 2.39 -0.65 -5.10
N TYR A 146 1.70 -1.25 -4.15
CA TYR A 146 1.13 -2.59 -4.31
C TYR A 146 0.50 -2.81 -5.69
N PRO A 147 0.81 -3.92 -6.41
CA PRO A 147 1.72 -5.03 -6.05
C PRO A 147 3.18 -4.79 -6.49
N TYR A 148 3.53 -3.62 -7.01
CA TYR A 148 4.84 -3.28 -7.53
C TYR A 148 5.79 -2.86 -6.41
N SER A 149 7.08 -3.10 -6.63
CA SER A 149 8.15 -2.62 -5.77
C SER A 149 9.25 -1.93 -6.58
N GLY A 150 10.17 -1.25 -5.92
CA GLY A 150 11.25 -0.55 -6.60
C GLY A 150 12.44 -0.30 -5.68
N LEU A 151 13.60 -0.08 -6.29
CA LEU A 151 14.79 0.30 -5.53
C LEU A 151 14.57 1.63 -4.82
N THR A 152 14.83 1.65 -3.52
CA THR A 152 14.59 2.81 -2.65
C THR A 152 15.72 3.05 -1.67
N LEU A 153 15.84 4.31 -1.29
CA LEU A 153 16.48 4.79 -0.07
C LEU A 153 15.41 5.44 0.79
N TYR A 154 15.18 4.90 1.98
CA TYR A 154 14.21 5.42 2.94
C TYR A 154 14.89 5.74 4.28
N PHE A 155 14.45 6.77 4.96
CA PHE A 155 14.78 7.00 6.36
C PHE A 155 13.64 7.69 7.10
N ASP A 156 13.60 7.49 8.42
CA ASP A 156 12.77 8.29 9.32
C ASP A 156 13.54 8.72 10.57
N VAL A 157 12.97 9.74 11.24
CA VAL A 157 13.46 10.22 12.55
C VAL A 157 12.28 10.65 13.40
N THR A 158 12.20 10.10 14.61
CA THR A 158 11.14 10.39 15.59
C THR A 158 11.68 11.14 16.79
N LYS A 159 10.99 12.21 17.19
CA LYS A 159 11.31 12.98 18.40
C LYS A 159 10.05 13.68 18.96
N GLY A 160 9.72 13.42 20.22
CA GLY A 160 8.66 14.14 20.94
C GLY A 160 7.27 13.99 20.32
N GLY A 161 6.93 12.81 19.80
CA GLY A 161 5.67 12.54 19.10
C GLY A 161 5.66 12.95 17.62
N TRP A 162 6.71 13.61 17.14
CA TRP A 162 6.90 13.94 15.72
C TRP A 162 7.75 12.89 15.02
N THR A 163 7.33 12.45 13.85
CA THR A 163 8.10 11.59 12.95
C THR A 163 8.22 12.25 11.58
N PHE A 164 9.43 12.45 11.13
CA PHE A 164 9.70 12.84 9.74
C PHE A 164 10.16 11.62 8.95
N ARG A 165 9.58 11.38 7.78
CA ARG A 165 9.93 10.30 6.85
C ARG A 165 10.28 10.87 5.49
N ASN A 166 11.26 10.26 4.85
CA ASN A 166 11.58 10.57 3.45
C ASN A 166 12.00 9.30 2.72
N SER A 167 11.62 9.21 1.46
CA SER A 167 12.04 8.14 0.57
C SER A 167 12.36 8.65 -0.83
N LEU A 168 13.30 7.98 -1.47
CA LEU A 168 13.68 8.20 -2.85
C LEU A 168 13.59 6.87 -3.60
N TYR A 169 12.79 6.84 -4.67
CA TYR A 169 12.55 5.66 -5.51
C TYR A 169 12.99 5.90 -6.95
N ASN A 170 13.31 4.81 -7.68
CA ASN A 170 13.14 4.83 -9.12
C ASN A 170 11.69 5.21 -9.44
N GLY A 171 11.46 6.06 -10.44
CA GLY A 171 10.15 6.65 -10.70
C GLY A 171 9.06 5.67 -11.16
N VAL A 172 9.44 4.41 -11.48
CA VAL A 172 8.53 3.33 -11.88
C VAL A 172 8.78 2.11 -11.01
N GLY A 173 7.71 1.49 -10.51
CA GLY A 173 7.72 0.22 -9.82
C GLY A 173 7.63 -0.96 -10.80
N TYR A 174 8.14 -2.12 -10.39
CA TYR A 174 8.18 -3.34 -11.19
C TYR A 174 7.86 -4.55 -10.33
N ASN A 175 7.29 -5.60 -10.94
CA ASN A 175 6.95 -6.84 -10.24
C ASN A 175 7.44 -8.11 -10.95
N GLY A 176 8.23 -7.95 -12.02
CA GLY A 176 8.77 -9.04 -12.80
C GLY A 176 10.20 -9.45 -12.42
N TRP A 177 10.73 -10.41 -13.17
CA TRP A 177 12.10 -10.94 -13.02
C TRP A 177 12.93 -10.84 -14.32
N LYS A 178 12.42 -10.13 -15.32
CA LYS A 178 13.10 -9.96 -16.61
C LYS A 178 14.09 -8.79 -16.55
N ALA A 179 15.07 -8.78 -17.45
CA ALA A 179 16.08 -7.73 -17.50
C ALA A 179 15.52 -6.30 -17.68
N HIS A 180 14.34 -6.18 -18.28
CA HIS A 180 13.66 -4.90 -18.51
C HIS A 180 12.44 -4.65 -17.60
N ASP A 181 12.11 -5.62 -16.75
CA ASP A 181 10.99 -5.60 -15.82
C ASP A 181 11.43 -6.34 -14.55
N ASN A 182 12.04 -5.60 -13.64
CA ASN A 182 12.41 -6.07 -12.29
C ASN A 182 12.62 -4.89 -11.34
N PRO A 183 12.40 -5.06 -10.04
CA PRO A 183 12.42 -3.97 -9.06
C PRO A 183 13.80 -3.35 -8.77
N PHE A 184 14.89 -3.93 -9.31
CA PHE A 184 16.25 -3.37 -9.17
C PHE A 184 16.61 -2.37 -10.26
N LEU A 185 15.72 -2.08 -11.19
CA LEU A 185 15.98 -1.14 -12.27
C LEU A 185 16.13 0.29 -11.75
N VAL A 186 17.17 0.98 -12.25
CA VAL A 186 17.40 2.41 -12.02
C VAL A 186 17.57 3.08 -13.37
N ARG A 187 16.53 3.75 -13.83
CA ARG A 187 16.47 4.36 -15.17
C ARG A 187 15.93 5.80 -15.10
N PRO A 188 16.61 6.74 -14.41
CA PRO A 188 16.06 8.08 -14.15
C PRO A 188 15.76 8.88 -15.43
N LYS A 189 16.44 8.58 -16.54
CA LYS A 189 16.16 9.22 -17.83
C LYS A 189 14.87 8.72 -18.49
N LYS A 190 14.46 7.46 -18.24
CA LYS A 190 13.24 6.84 -18.76
C LYS A 190 12.12 6.88 -17.73
N ASP A 191 12.38 6.39 -16.54
CA ASP A 191 11.39 6.18 -15.49
C ASP A 191 11.17 7.44 -14.63
N GLY A 192 12.14 8.37 -14.63
CA GLY A 192 12.16 9.48 -13.69
C GLY A 192 12.64 9.06 -12.30
N ILE A 193 12.43 9.96 -11.35
CA ILE A 193 12.71 9.77 -9.91
C ILE A 193 11.44 10.17 -9.16
N PHE A 194 11.09 9.39 -8.14
CA PHE A 194 9.98 9.67 -7.24
C PHE A 194 10.49 9.88 -5.82
N ASN A 195 10.16 11.01 -5.21
CA ASN A 195 10.50 11.34 -3.84
C ASN A 195 9.24 11.62 -3.03
N MET A 196 9.17 11.06 -1.83
CA MET A 196 8.09 11.32 -0.86
C MET A 196 8.67 11.83 0.45
N SER A 197 7.96 12.78 1.07
CA SER A 197 8.24 13.29 2.41
C SER A 197 6.96 13.42 3.20
N GLN A 198 6.96 12.97 4.44
CA GLN A 198 5.83 13.07 5.37
C GLN A 198 6.30 13.54 6.73
N LEU A 199 5.57 14.45 7.31
CA LEU A 199 5.67 14.82 8.73
C LEU A 199 4.42 14.31 9.45
N GLU A 200 4.63 13.55 10.50
CA GLU A 200 3.58 12.92 11.31
C GLU A 200 3.68 13.42 12.75
N TYR A 201 2.54 13.56 13.42
CA TYR A 201 2.43 13.90 14.81
C TYR A 201 1.42 12.99 15.52
N GLU A 202 1.88 12.30 16.55
CA GLU A 202 1.05 11.47 17.40
C GLU A 202 0.91 12.09 18.80
N HIS A 203 -0.34 12.27 19.23
CA HIS A 203 -0.63 12.82 20.55
C HIS A 203 -2.03 12.41 21.05
N LYS A 204 -2.11 11.90 22.29
CA LYS A 204 -3.37 11.60 23.01
C LYS A 204 -4.41 10.82 22.19
N GLY A 205 -3.96 9.75 21.51
CA GLY A 205 -4.84 8.90 20.71
C GLY A 205 -5.25 9.53 19.37
N GLY A 206 -4.57 10.59 18.96
CA GLY A 206 -4.66 11.15 17.61
C GLY A 206 -3.38 10.92 16.84
N LYS A 207 -3.50 10.74 15.53
CA LYS A 207 -2.43 10.63 14.56
C LYS A 207 -2.72 11.56 13.38
N TYR A 208 -1.80 12.44 13.10
CA TYR A 208 -1.95 13.46 12.07
C TYR A 208 -0.71 13.46 11.20
N PHE A 209 -0.88 13.44 9.90
CA PHE A 209 0.26 13.61 9.01
C PHE A 209 -0.06 14.47 7.79
N ALA A 210 0.97 15.13 7.30
CA ALA A 210 0.94 15.86 6.06
C ALA A 210 2.21 15.53 5.27
N GLY A 211 2.08 15.49 3.96
CA GLY A 211 3.23 15.19 3.12
C GLY A 211 3.08 15.70 1.70
N ALA A 212 4.17 15.55 0.97
CA ALA A 212 4.22 15.84 -0.45
C ALA A 212 5.11 14.82 -1.16
N ALA A 213 4.77 14.55 -2.40
CA ALA A 213 5.59 13.76 -3.30
C ALA A 213 5.86 14.50 -4.59
N VAL A 214 7.03 14.27 -5.15
CA VAL A 214 7.50 14.86 -6.41
C VAL A 214 7.91 13.74 -7.34
N HIS A 215 7.35 13.73 -8.54
CA HIS A 215 7.80 12.90 -9.64
C HIS A 215 8.45 13.75 -10.71
N THR A 216 9.64 13.38 -11.18
CA THR A 216 10.38 14.15 -12.21
C THR A 216 9.84 13.96 -13.63
N ARG A 217 8.77 13.16 -13.76
CA ARG A 217 8.02 12.96 -15.01
C ARG A 217 6.52 13.12 -14.78
N GLN A 218 5.82 13.49 -15.85
CA GLN A 218 4.37 13.55 -15.92
C GLN A 218 3.86 12.35 -16.73
N TYR A 219 2.83 11.71 -16.22
CA TYR A 219 2.15 10.57 -16.83
C TYR A 219 0.69 10.95 -17.14
N PRO A 220 0.42 11.63 -18.28
CA PRO A 220 -0.95 11.91 -18.69
C PRO A 220 -1.66 10.58 -19.03
N ILE A 221 -2.98 10.59 -19.06
CA ILE A 221 -3.75 9.48 -19.59
C ILE A 221 -3.92 9.63 -21.11
N ASN A 222 -4.01 8.52 -21.84
CA ASN A 222 -4.32 8.46 -23.26
C ASN A 222 -5.85 8.59 -23.52
N GLU A 223 -6.26 8.45 -24.77
CA GLU A 223 -7.67 8.53 -25.17
C GLU A 223 -8.51 7.37 -24.60
N ASP A 224 -7.89 6.23 -24.30
CA ASP A 224 -8.53 5.07 -23.68
C ASP A 224 -8.63 5.17 -22.14
N GLY A 225 -8.14 6.28 -21.55
CA GLY A 225 -8.13 6.50 -20.10
C GLY A 225 -6.97 5.84 -19.35
N GLU A 226 -6.01 5.26 -20.08
CA GLU A 226 -4.86 4.58 -19.48
C GLU A 226 -3.67 5.52 -19.31
N MET A 227 -2.86 5.26 -18.29
CA MET A 227 -1.61 5.98 -18.05
C MET A 227 -0.61 5.68 -19.17
N VAL A 228 -0.01 6.72 -19.77
CA VAL A 228 1.01 6.52 -20.82
C VAL A 228 2.22 5.77 -20.29
N PRO A 229 2.87 4.92 -21.13
CA PRO A 229 4.11 4.22 -20.77
C PRO A 229 5.24 5.16 -20.36
N ALA A 230 6.18 4.67 -19.57
CA ALA A 230 7.31 5.47 -19.05
C ALA A 230 8.20 6.06 -20.15
N ASP A 231 8.31 5.42 -21.33
CA ASP A 231 9.06 5.92 -22.47
C ASP A 231 8.32 7.04 -23.25
N GLU A 232 7.01 7.12 -23.12
CA GLU A 232 6.17 8.16 -23.71
C GLU A 232 5.87 9.30 -22.74
N SER A 233 6.20 9.13 -21.46
CA SER A 233 5.95 10.14 -20.42
C SER A 233 6.72 11.44 -20.67
N LYS A 234 6.17 12.56 -20.24
CA LYS A 234 6.80 13.89 -20.37
C LYS A 234 7.80 14.13 -19.24
N GLY A 235 8.97 14.67 -19.58
CA GLY A 235 10.00 15.10 -18.62
C GLY A 235 9.61 16.37 -17.89
N LYS A 236 8.41 16.42 -17.27
CA LYS A 236 7.90 17.57 -16.50
C LYS A 236 7.71 17.14 -15.06
N THR A 237 8.32 17.85 -14.14
CA THR A 237 8.14 17.63 -12.71
C THR A 237 6.70 17.92 -12.30
N THR A 238 6.10 16.97 -11.59
CA THR A 238 4.76 17.07 -11.02
C THR A 238 4.81 16.79 -9.53
N CYS A 239 3.87 17.34 -8.78
CA CYS A 239 3.79 17.24 -7.33
C CYS A 239 2.37 16.81 -6.93
N ALA A 240 2.28 16.01 -5.89
CA ALA A 240 1.03 15.78 -5.19
C ALA A 240 1.28 15.92 -3.68
N TRP A 241 0.26 16.32 -2.94
CA TRP A 241 0.32 16.53 -1.50
C TRP A 241 -0.90 15.94 -0.81
N TRP A 242 -0.77 15.69 0.49
CA TRP A 242 -1.83 15.13 1.30
C TRP A 242 -1.80 15.62 2.72
N VAL A 243 -2.96 15.52 3.34
CA VAL A 243 -3.16 15.66 4.79
C VAL A 243 -4.06 14.54 5.28
N TYR A 244 -3.78 14.08 6.46
CA TYR A 244 -4.52 13.05 7.18
C TYR A 244 -4.68 13.44 8.65
N GLY A 245 -5.81 13.10 9.23
CA GLY A 245 -6.02 13.21 10.67
C GLY A 245 -6.98 12.13 11.15
N GLU A 246 -6.58 11.41 12.21
CA GLU A 246 -7.46 10.53 12.97
C GLU A 246 -7.43 10.91 14.45
N GLN A 247 -8.53 10.70 15.12
CA GLN A 247 -8.65 10.96 16.56
C GLN A 247 -9.55 9.93 17.21
N SER A 248 -9.05 9.31 18.27
CA SER A 248 -9.88 8.58 19.22
C SER A 248 -10.81 9.57 19.93
N VAL A 249 -12.11 9.45 19.66
CA VAL A 249 -13.14 10.35 20.19
C VAL A 249 -13.81 9.76 21.44
N TRP A 250 -13.71 8.45 21.64
CA TRP A 250 -14.20 7.77 22.82
C TRP A 250 -13.39 6.51 23.11
N LYS A 251 -13.03 6.29 24.37
CA LYS A 251 -12.31 5.11 24.82
C LYS A 251 -12.85 4.64 26.18
N SER A 252 -13.10 3.35 26.32
CA SER A 252 -13.54 2.72 27.56
C SER A 252 -13.05 1.28 27.65
N GLY A 253 -12.07 1.03 28.51
CA GLY A 253 -11.38 -0.26 28.57
C GLY A 253 -10.65 -0.58 27.27
N ASP A 254 -10.97 -1.72 26.68
CA ASP A 254 -10.48 -2.19 25.37
C ASP A 254 -11.23 -1.59 24.16
N LYS A 255 -12.33 -0.87 24.41
CA LYS A 255 -13.18 -0.29 23.36
C LYS A 255 -12.71 1.10 22.97
N ASN A 256 -12.63 1.33 21.67
CA ASN A 256 -12.23 2.61 21.09
C ASN A 256 -13.13 2.97 19.91
N ILE A 257 -13.49 4.25 19.79
CA ILE A 257 -14.12 4.82 18.60
C ILE A 257 -13.19 5.91 18.08
N SER A 258 -12.78 5.80 16.84
CA SER A 258 -11.95 6.79 16.16
C SER A 258 -12.69 7.35 14.95
N CYS A 259 -12.48 8.63 14.67
CA CYS A 259 -12.88 9.28 13.42
C CYS A 259 -11.64 9.67 12.63
N MET A 260 -11.74 9.66 11.30
CA MET A 260 -10.64 10.08 10.43
C MET A 260 -11.14 10.96 9.30
N VAL A 261 -10.25 11.81 8.80
CA VAL A 261 -10.43 12.63 7.60
C VAL A 261 -9.14 12.66 6.82
N GLN A 262 -9.23 12.57 5.51
CA GLN A 262 -8.07 12.69 4.63
C GLN A 262 -8.40 13.45 3.35
N TYR A 263 -7.37 14.12 2.81
CA TYR A 263 -7.45 14.86 1.57
C TYR A 263 -6.13 14.81 0.84
N SER A 264 -6.19 14.67 -0.48
CA SER A 264 -5.00 14.80 -1.32
C SER A 264 -5.30 15.45 -2.65
N GLU A 265 -4.28 16.08 -3.24
CA GLU A 265 -4.37 16.74 -4.53
C GLU A 265 -3.09 16.54 -5.35
N ASN A 266 -3.26 16.18 -6.62
CA ASN A 266 -2.18 16.19 -7.60
C ASN A 266 -2.24 17.50 -8.37
N THR A 267 -1.12 18.22 -8.42
CA THR A 267 -1.04 19.53 -9.07
C THR A 267 -1.12 19.47 -10.60
N SER A 268 -0.97 18.26 -11.17
CA SER A 268 -1.14 18.02 -12.60
C SER A 268 -2.52 17.45 -12.90
N HIS A 269 -3.39 18.28 -13.46
CA HIS A 269 -4.72 17.85 -13.94
C HIS A 269 -4.67 17.04 -15.24
N GLN A 270 -3.48 16.71 -15.76
CA GLN A 270 -3.29 15.79 -16.88
C GLN A 270 -3.01 14.34 -16.42
N ASN A 271 -2.76 14.14 -15.13
CA ASN A 271 -2.67 12.82 -14.52
C ASN A 271 -4.08 12.27 -14.25
N ALA A 272 -4.23 10.96 -14.13
CA ALA A 272 -5.55 10.31 -14.05
C ALA A 272 -6.42 10.86 -12.91
N CYS A 273 -5.95 10.82 -11.69
CA CYS A 273 -6.67 11.35 -10.51
C CYS A 273 -5.96 12.60 -9.97
N TYR A 274 -6.69 13.68 -9.77
CA TYR A 274 -6.10 14.94 -9.28
C TYR A 274 -6.68 15.45 -7.97
N ARG A 275 -7.74 14.85 -7.43
CA ARG A 275 -8.28 15.19 -6.10
C ARG A 275 -8.91 13.99 -5.44
N TYR A 276 -8.71 13.86 -4.13
CA TYR A 276 -9.30 12.83 -3.29
C TYR A 276 -9.67 13.41 -1.92
N ALA A 277 -10.80 13.00 -1.39
CA ALA A 277 -11.25 13.35 -0.05
C ALA A 277 -12.00 12.19 0.58
N GLU A 278 -11.85 12.00 1.88
CA GLU A 278 -12.52 10.95 2.62
C GLU A 278 -12.84 11.38 4.04
N LEU A 279 -13.92 10.83 4.55
CA LEU A 279 -14.35 10.90 5.94
C LEU A 279 -14.76 9.52 6.39
N GLY A 280 -14.28 9.06 7.54
CA GLY A 280 -14.62 7.75 8.07
C GLY A 280 -14.42 7.64 9.57
N GLY A 281 -14.63 6.44 10.06
CA GLY A 281 -14.39 6.09 11.44
C GLY A 281 -14.47 4.60 11.69
N ALA A 282 -13.91 4.19 12.82
CA ALA A 282 -13.86 2.82 13.24
C ALA A 282 -14.21 2.66 14.71
N TYR A 283 -14.92 1.58 15.01
CA TYR A 283 -15.04 1.01 16.35
C TYR A 283 -14.13 -0.19 16.46
N GLN A 284 -13.40 -0.29 17.55
CA GLN A 284 -12.50 -1.42 17.83
C GLN A 284 -12.69 -1.91 19.26
N ASP A 285 -12.71 -3.22 19.46
CA ASP A 285 -12.58 -3.89 20.74
C ASP A 285 -11.61 -5.08 20.60
N GLU A 286 -11.44 -5.88 21.67
CA GLU A 286 -10.50 -7.01 21.71
C GLU A 286 -10.63 -7.98 20.52
N LYS A 287 -11.84 -8.14 19.94
CA LYS A 287 -12.12 -9.13 18.89
C LYS A 287 -12.78 -8.56 17.64
N ASN A 288 -13.28 -7.34 17.70
CA ASN A 288 -14.06 -6.77 16.62
C ASN A 288 -13.52 -5.41 16.21
N GLU A 289 -13.49 -5.19 14.93
CA GLU A 289 -13.21 -3.91 14.29
C GLU A 289 -14.34 -3.64 13.30
N CYS A 290 -15.04 -2.53 13.41
CA CYS A 290 -16.12 -2.13 12.52
C CYS A 290 -15.80 -0.76 11.94
N GLY A 291 -15.95 -0.59 10.64
CA GLY A 291 -15.64 0.65 9.94
C GLY A 291 -16.77 1.12 9.04
N LEU A 292 -16.86 2.44 8.91
CA LEU A 292 -17.67 3.13 7.92
C LEU A 292 -16.81 4.25 7.32
N SER A 293 -16.70 4.29 5.98
CA SER A 293 -16.04 5.38 5.26
C SER A 293 -16.84 5.86 4.07
N GLY A 294 -16.68 7.12 3.70
CA GLY A 294 -17.23 7.74 2.51
C GLY A 294 -16.13 8.51 1.77
N GLN A 295 -15.95 8.19 0.50
CA GLN A 295 -14.83 8.64 -0.33
C GLN A 295 -15.33 9.40 -1.55
N TYR A 296 -14.53 10.35 -1.99
CA TYR A 296 -14.68 11.08 -3.24
C TYR A 296 -13.34 11.16 -3.96
N ALA A 297 -13.30 10.73 -5.20
CA ALA A 297 -12.15 10.90 -6.08
C ALA A 297 -12.55 11.62 -7.37
N ARG A 298 -11.72 12.58 -7.81
CA ARG A 298 -11.88 13.28 -9.07
C ARG A 298 -10.81 12.87 -10.05
N PHE A 299 -11.25 12.14 -11.05
CA PHE A 299 -10.47 11.72 -12.22
C PHE A 299 -10.71 12.66 -13.41
N GLN A 300 -9.90 12.54 -14.45
CA GLN A 300 -10.09 13.29 -15.68
C GLN A 300 -11.44 12.94 -16.34
N GLN A 301 -11.76 11.65 -16.39
CA GLN A 301 -12.99 11.15 -17.00
C GLN A 301 -14.26 11.43 -16.17
N GLY A 302 -14.15 11.79 -14.89
CA GLY A 302 -15.34 12.02 -14.06
C GLY A 302 -15.05 12.01 -12.57
N SER A 303 -16.07 11.83 -11.76
CA SER A 303 -15.97 11.69 -10.31
C SER A 303 -16.42 10.29 -9.89
N GLU A 304 -15.75 9.73 -8.91
CA GLU A 304 -16.19 8.49 -8.25
C GLU A 304 -16.45 8.76 -6.77
N TYR A 305 -17.55 8.21 -6.28
CA TYR A 305 -17.96 8.19 -4.88
C TYR A 305 -17.99 6.75 -4.41
N SER A 306 -17.46 6.47 -3.23
CA SER A 306 -17.52 5.17 -2.59
C SER A 306 -18.01 5.31 -1.15
N LEU A 307 -18.84 4.37 -0.73
CA LEU A 307 -19.24 4.16 0.66
C LEU A 307 -18.88 2.73 1.04
N GLU A 308 -18.10 2.55 2.10
CA GLU A 308 -17.73 1.21 2.60
C GLU A 308 -18.22 1.03 4.04
N VAL A 309 -18.80 -0.15 4.30
CA VAL A 309 -19.10 -0.66 5.64
C VAL A 309 -18.41 -2.01 5.78
N THR A 310 -17.56 -2.14 6.78
CA THR A 310 -16.79 -3.36 7.00
C THR A 310 -16.82 -3.78 8.47
N TRP A 311 -16.69 -5.08 8.71
CA TRP A 311 -16.58 -5.67 10.04
C TRP A 311 -15.55 -6.79 10.04
N LYS A 312 -14.46 -6.62 10.75
CA LYS A 312 -13.44 -7.64 10.94
C LYS A 312 -13.56 -8.25 12.33
N ARG A 313 -13.60 -9.57 12.40
CA ARG A 313 -13.70 -10.33 13.64
C ARG A 313 -12.52 -11.29 13.76
N GLN A 314 -11.81 -11.19 14.88
CA GLN A 314 -10.81 -12.15 15.29
C GLN A 314 -11.52 -13.43 15.79
N LEU A 315 -11.27 -14.56 15.11
CA LEU A 315 -11.84 -15.87 15.45
C LEU A 315 -10.90 -16.67 16.36
N THR A 316 -9.61 -16.65 16.03
CA THR A 316 -8.51 -17.22 16.83
C THR A 316 -7.32 -16.28 16.79
N GLU A 317 -6.23 -16.55 17.49
CA GLU A 317 -5.00 -15.75 17.45
C GLU A 317 -4.44 -15.58 16.01
N SER A 318 -4.68 -16.57 15.15
CA SER A 318 -4.15 -16.59 13.78
C SER A 318 -5.19 -16.40 12.67
N ILE A 319 -6.50 -16.35 12.99
CA ILE A 319 -7.56 -16.34 11.98
C ILE A 319 -8.53 -15.21 12.24
N SER A 320 -8.78 -14.40 11.21
CA SER A 320 -9.84 -13.37 11.21
C SER A 320 -10.74 -13.49 9.98
N LEU A 321 -11.98 -13.08 10.11
CA LEU A 321 -12.97 -12.99 9.01
C LEU A 321 -13.45 -11.55 8.91
N GLN A 322 -13.56 -11.05 7.67
CA GLN A 322 -13.96 -9.66 7.40
C GLN A 322 -14.92 -9.59 6.22
N PRO A 323 -16.24 -9.56 6.43
CA PRO A 323 -17.20 -9.11 5.42
C PRO A 323 -17.10 -7.60 5.23
N SER A 324 -17.27 -7.14 3.99
CA SER A 324 -17.40 -5.74 3.62
C SER A 324 -18.46 -5.55 2.56
N PHE A 325 -19.18 -4.45 2.65
CA PHE A 325 -20.15 -3.98 1.69
C PHE A 325 -19.69 -2.63 1.15
N GLN A 326 -19.69 -2.46 -0.19
CA GLN A 326 -19.39 -1.17 -0.80
C GLN A 326 -20.48 -0.78 -1.81
N TYR A 327 -20.83 0.50 -1.80
CA TYR A 327 -21.60 1.15 -2.85
C TYR A 327 -20.70 2.16 -3.55
N ILE A 328 -20.55 2.02 -4.86
CA ILE A 328 -19.64 2.82 -5.69
C ILE A 328 -20.45 3.42 -6.83
N LYS A 329 -20.23 4.72 -7.09
CA LYS A 329 -20.90 5.46 -8.15
C LYS A 329 -19.91 6.28 -8.93
N ASN A 330 -19.88 6.09 -10.26
CA ASN A 330 -19.13 6.88 -11.22
C ASN A 330 -19.93 7.09 -12.52
N ASP A 331 -19.32 7.67 -13.53
CA ASP A 331 -20.02 7.94 -14.82
C ASP A 331 -20.32 6.64 -15.61
N ASN A 332 -19.69 5.50 -15.27
CA ASN A 332 -19.96 4.20 -15.89
C ASN A 332 -21.16 3.48 -15.24
N GLY A 333 -21.55 3.88 -14.04
CA GLY A 333 -22.75 3.33 -13.37
C GLY A 333 -22.71 3.40 -11.85
N ASP A 334 -23.71 2.70 -11.28
CA ASP A 334 -23.85 2.48 -9.84
C ASP A 334 -23.56 1.00 -9.55
N PHE A 335 -22.57 0.73 -8.71
CA PHE A 335 -22.13 -0.63 -8.39
C PHE A 335 -22.31 -0.92 -6.90
N THR A 336 -22.66 -2.13 -6.61
CA THR A 336 -22.78 -2.62 -5.23
C THR A 336 -21.98 -3.91 -5.12
N THR A 337 -21.07 -3.98 -4.16
CA THR A 337 -20.24 -5.17 -3.93
C THR A 337 -20.40 -5.69 -2.52
N LEU A 338 -20.35 -7.00 -2.38
CA LEU A 338 -20.18 -7.71 -1.13
C LEU A 338 -18.91 -8.55 -1.23
N SER A 339 -18.03 -8.41 -0.25
CA SER A 339 -16.83 -9.23 -0.14
C SER A 339 -16.72 -9.89 1.23
N ALA A 340 -15.95 -10.97 1.30
CA ALA A 340 -15.62 -11.63 2.56
C ALA A 340 -14.16 -12.10 2.51
N ARG A 341 -13.34 -11.56 3.40
CA ARG A 341 -11.92 -11.91 3.54
C ARG A 341 -11.70 -12.85 4.70
N LEU A 342 -10.96 -13.92 4.45
CA LEU A 342 -10.35 -14.77 5.47
C LEU A 342 -8.86 -14.43 5.55
N TYR A 343 -8.40 -14.10 6.74
CA TYR A 343 -6.98 -13.89 7.04
C TYR A 343 -6.46 -15.06 7.85
N VAL A 344 -5.29 -15.55 7.48
CA VAL A 344 -4.54 -16.57 8.23
C VAL A 344 -3.11 -16.09 8.38
N SER A 345 -2.68 -15.86 9.63
CA SER A 345 -1.29 -15.47 9.97
C SER A 345 -0.57 -16.64 10.64
N PHE A 346 0.72 -16.85 10.32
CA PHE A 346 1.53 -17.96 10.84
C PHE A 346 3.02 -17.62 10.89
#